data_1aa5d391cc6dcfa50ebdc324beaffaf6
#
_entry.id   1aa5d391cc6dcfa50ebdc324beaffaf6
#
_cell.length_a   1.000
_cell.length_b   1.000
_cell.length_c   1.000
_cell.angle_alpha   90.00
_cell.angle_beta   90.00
_cell.angle_gamma   90.00
#
_symmetry.space_group_name_H-M   'P 1'
#
loop_
_entity.id
_entity.type
_entity.pdbx_description
1 polymer ?
#
loop_
_entity_poly.entity_id
_entity_poly.type
_entity_poly.pdbx_seq_one_letter_code
_entity_poly.pdbx_strand_id
1 'polypeptide(L)'
;MHTYKKFLLAAAATLVMSANAMAAEKLRMGIEAAYPPFNNKDASGNVVGFDKDIGDALCAKMKVECSVVTSDWDGIIPALNAKKFDFLVSSLSITDERKQAVDFTDPYYSNKLQFIAPKNVDFKTDKASLKGKTIGTQRATLAGTYLEDNYSGVDIKLYDTQENAYLDLLAGRIDGILADKYVQYEWLKSKDGMNYEFKGEPVMDSDKIGIAVRKGDTKLRDDLNKALAEIKADGTYKKINDKYFPFSIE
;
A
#
# COMPACT_ATOMS: atom_id res chain seq x y z
N MET A 1 -64.07 29.59 59.97
CA MET A 1 -64.09 29.09 58.56
C MET A 1 -62.77 29.39 57.94
N HIS A 2 -61.86 28.42 57.92
CA HIS A 2 -60.49 28.56 57.33
C HIS A 2 -60.34 27.51 56.27
N THR A 3 -60.27 27.94 55.03
CA THR A 3 -60.08 27.11 53.84
C THR A 3 -58.55 26.93 53.56
N TYR A 4 -58.05 25.73 53.75
CA TYR A 4 -56.67 25.38 53.36
C TYR A 4 -56.61 25.05 51.90
N LYS A 5 -55.89 25.86 51.12
CA LYS A 5 -55.46 25.55 49.70
C LYS A 5 -54.25 24.64 49.74
N LYS A 6 -54.39 23.43 49.23
CA LYS A 6 -53.30 22.50 49.00
C LYS A 6 -52.59 22.86 47.67
N PHE A 7 -51.34 23.27 47.75
CA PHE A 7 -50.47 23.41 46.59
C PHE A 7 -49.83 22.03 46.30
N LEU A 8 -50.12 21.46 45.12
CA LEU A 8 -49.44 20.32 44.58
C LEU A 8 -48.25 20.86 43.78
N LEU A 9 -46.99 20.63 44.24
CA LEU A 9 -45.76 20.79 43.45
C LEU A 9 -45.58 19.53 42.62
N ALA A 10 -45.75 19.64 41.31
CA ALA A 10 -45.31 18.63 40.34
C ALA A 10 -43.81 18.85 40.03
N ALA A 11 -42.96 18.01 40.57
CA ALA A 11 -41.55 17.96 40.21
C ALA A 11 -41.38 17.22 38.88
N ALA A 12 -41.19 17.96 37.79
CA ALA A 12 -40.78 17.39 36.50
C ALA A 12 -39.29 17.04 36.56
N ALA A 13 -38.96 15.76 36.71
CA ALA A 13 -37.62 15.25 36.60
C ALA A 13 -37.25 15.21 35.11
N THR A 14 -36.53 16.20 34.62
CA THR A 14 -35.89 16.19 33.30
C THR A 14 -34.70 15.23 33.34
N LEU A 15 -34.88 14.05 32.75
CA LEU A 15 -33.79 13.10 32.49
C LEU A 15 -32.92 13.68 31.38
N VAL A 16 -31.80 14.31 31.72
CA VAL A 16 -30.76 14.71 30.74
C VAL A 16 -30.04 13.44 30.36
N MET A 17 -30.41 12.82 29.24
CA MET A 17 -29.60 11.81 28.59
C MET A 17 -28.34 12.49 28.05
N SER A 18 -27.24 12.41 28.81
CA SER A 18 -25.90 12.75 28.33
C SER A 18 -25.52 11.73 27.26
N ALA A 19 -25.77 12.08 26.01
CA ALA A 19 -25.15 11.37 24.90
C ALA A 19 -23.63 11.60 25.01
N ASN A 20 -22.94 10.63 25.62
CA ASN A 20 -21.48 10.57 25.47
C ASN A 20 -21.18 10.40 23.98
N ALA A 21 -20.92 11.49 23.30
CA ALA A 21 -20.25 11.45 22.00
C ALA A 21 -18.88 10.82 22.26
N MET A 22 -18.77 9.49 22.08
CA MET A 22 -17.47 8.84 22.06
C MET A 22 -16.70 9.49 20.91
N ALA A 23 -15.62 10.20 21.24
CA ALA A 23 -14.70 10.69 20.23
C ALA A 23 -14.27 9.50 19.36
N ALA A 24 -14.34 9.67 18.04
CA ALA A 24 -13.91 8.62 17.13
C ALA A 24 -12.46 8.25 17.45
N GLU A 25 -12.18 6.95 17.51
CA GLU A 25 -10.82 6.46 17.67
C GLU A 25 -9.94 7.03 16.53
N LYS A 26 -8.73 7.46 16.87
CA LYS A 26 -7.79 8.03 15.90
C LYS A 26 -6.69 7.04 15.60
N LEU A 27 -6.50 6.74 14.31
CA LEU A 27 -5.42 5.88 13.82
C LEU A 27 -4.51 6.65 12.86
N ARG A 28 -3.27 6.23 12.80
CA ARG A 28 -2.26 6.76 11.87
C ARG A 28 -1.97 5.69 10.84
N MET A 29 -2.10 6.04 9.57
CA MET A 29 -1.84 5.19 8.43
C MET A 29 -0.46 5.50 7.87
N GLY A 30 0.45 4.52 7.89
CA GLY A 30 1.77 4.61 7.29
C GLY A 30 1.71 4.38 5.79
N ILE A 31 2.41 5.21 5.02
CA ILE A 31 2.48 5.14 3.55
C ILE A 31 3.85 5.65 3.09
N GLU A 32 4.44 5.05 2.04
CA GLU A 32 5.68 5.55 1.43
C GLU A 32 5.45 6.88 0.69
N ALA A 33 4.38 6.96 -0.09
CA ALA A 33 4.02 8.09 -0.94
C ALA A 33 5.02 8.41 -2.07
N ALA A 34 5.65 7.36 -2.65
CA ALA A 34 6.59 7.43 -3.77
C ALA A 34 6.44 6.26 -4.77
N TYR A 35 5.26 5.62 -4.82
CA TYR A 35 5.00 4.39 -5.60
C TYR A 35 3.70 4.49 -6.42
N PRO A 36 3.63 5.38 -7.45
CA PRO A 36 2.43 5.54 -8.28
C PRO A 36 2.14 4.26 -9.09
N PRO A 37 0.86 3.91 -9.32
CA PRO A 37 -0.36 4.62 -8.95
C PRO A 37 -0.90 4.24 -7.56
N PHE A 38 -0.15 3.45 -6.79
CA PHE A 38 -0.60 2.93 -5.50
C PHE A 38 -0.56 4.01 -4.40
N ASN A 39 0.57 4.72 -4.31
CA ASN A 39 0.71 5.79 -3.34
C ASN A 39 1.77 6.80 -3.83
N ASN A 40 1.41 8.06 -3.93
CA ASN A 40 2.30 9.15 -4.33
C ASN A 40 1.79 10.48 -3.79
N LYS A 41 2.60 11.52 -3.91
CA LYS A 41 2.19 12.90 -3.64
C LYS A 41 1.68 13.55 -4.92
N ASP A 42 0.53 14.22 -4.84
CA ASP A 42 0.04 15.08 -5.91
C ASP A 42 0.82 16.40 -5.97
N ALA A 43 0.49 17.26 -6.93
CA ALA A 43 1.15 18.57 -7.10
C ALA A 43 0.97 19.50 -5.89
N SER A 44 -0.02 19.25 -5.04
CA SER A 44 -0.28 20.01 -3.81
C SER A 44 0.39 19.39 -2.59
N GLY A 45 1.09 18.26 -2.75
CA GLY A 45 1.77 17.52 -1.68
C GLY A 45 0.87 16.56 -0.90
N ASN A 46 -0.39 16.40 -1.30
CA ASN A 46 -1.28 15.43 -0.66
C ASN A 46 -0.93 14.01 -1.10
N VAL A 47 -1.02 13.05 -0.18
CA VAL A 47 -0.89 11.65 -0.51
C VAL A 47 -2.15 11.17 -1.20
N VAL A 48 -1.99 10.56 -2.37
CA VAL A 48 -3.04 10.02 -3.23
C VAL A 48 -2.64 8.63 -3.74
N GLY A 49 -3.57 7.88 -4.29
CA GLY A 49 -3.32 6.59 -4.93
C GLY A 49 -4.20 5.47 -4.40
N PHE A 50 -4.06 4.29 -5.01
CA PHE A 50 -4.88 3.12 -4.70
C PHE A 50 -4.80 2.73 -3.21
N ASP A 51 -3.59 2.63 -2.66
CA ASP A 51 -3.37 2.29 -1.24
C ASP A 51 -4.03 3.29 -0.30
N LYS A 52 -3.92 4.58 -0.64
CA LYS A 52 -4.53 5.66 0.14
C LYS A 52 -6.05 5.56 0.12
N ASP A 53 -6.66 5.33 -1.05
CA ASP A 53 -8.11 5.19 -1.19
C ASP A 53 -8.62 3.93 -0.46
N ILE A 54 -7.89 2.81 -0.51
CA ILE A 54 -8.19 1.61 0.26
C ILE A 54 -8.13 1.91 1.76
N GLY A 55 -7.03 2.52 2.23
CA GLY A 55 -6.88 2.87 3.64
C GLY A 55 -8.01 3.76 4.16
N ASP A 56 -8.40 4.78 3.40
CA ASP A 56 -9.53 5.67 3.74
C ASP A 56 -10.86 4.90 3.81
N ALA A 57 -11.10 4.01 2.85
CA ALA A 57 -12.33 3.19 2.85
C ALA A 57 -12.39 2.25 4.07
N LEU A 58 -11.25 1.66 4.47
CA LEU A 58 -11.17 0.84 5.68
C LEU A 58 -11.44 1.66 6.93
N CYS A 59 -10.83 2.84 7.06
CA CYS A 59 -11.05 3.74 8.20
C CYS A 59 -12.54 4.16 8.30
N ALA A 60 -13.16 4.46 7.17
CA ALA A 60 -14.58 4.79 7.11
C ALA A 60 -15.47 3.62 7.59
N LYS A 61 -15.15 2.37 7.17
CA LYS A 61 -15.87 1.16 7.64
C LYS A 61 -15.70 0.90 9.12
N MET A 62 -14.49 1.09 9.64
CA MET A 62 -14.20 0.96 11.08
C MET A 62 -14.77 2.13 11.91
N LYS A 63 -15.26 3.21 11.26
CA LYS A 63 -15.74 4.44 11.91
C LYS A 63 -14.67 5.11 12.79
N VAL A 64 -13.43 5.10 12.32
CA VAL A 64 -12.28 5.75 12.96
C VAL A 64 -11.80 6.93 12.12
N GLU A 65 -11.15 7.89 12.77
CA GLU A 65 -10.48 9.01 12.08
C GLU A 65 -9.04 8.62 11.77
N CYS A 66 -8.64 8.57 10.48
CA CYS A 66 -7.29 8.23 10.07
C CYS A 66 -6.52 9.45 9.59
N SER A 67 -5.27 9.57 10.04
CA SER A 67 -4.29 10.52 9.51
C SER A 67 -3.17 9.78 8.80
N VAL A 68 -2.62 10.38 7.74
CA VAL A 68 -1.50 9.80 6.99
C VAL A 68 -0.17 10.22 7.59
N VAL A 69 0.75 9.27 7.73
CA VAL A 69 2.15 9.49 8.09
C VAL A 69 3.03 8.88 7.00
N THR A 70 3.83 9.71 6.33
CA THR A 70 4.77 9.22 5.32
C THR A 70 6.09 8.74 5.94
N SER A 71 6.69 7.73 5.35
CA SER A 71 7.98 7.19 5.75
C SER A 71 8.72 6.63 4.55
N ASP A 72 10.04 6.77 4.52
CA ASP A 72 10.87 6.14 3.50
C ASP A 72 10.69 4.62 3.53
N TRP A 73 10.73 4.00 2.35
CA TRP A 73 10.40 2.59 2.18
C TRP A 73 11.27 1.64 3.01
N ASP A 74 12.57 1.77 2.97
CA ASP A 74 13.51 0.86 3.66
C ASP A 74 13.43 0.95 5.19
N GLY A 75 12.87 2.04 5.72
CA GLY A 75 12.61 2.25 7.15
C GLY A 75 11.15 2.02 7.58
N ILE A 76 10.25 1.62 6.69
CA ILE A 76 8.82 1.68 6.95
C ILE A 76 8.34 0.65 7.99
N ILE A 77 8.85 -0.59 7.96
CA ILE A 77 8.55 -1.61 8.99
C ILE A 77 9.14 -1.24 10.35
N PRO A 78 10.41 -0.83 10.47
CA PRO A 78 10.95 -0.24 11.70
C PRO A 78 10.11 0.92 12.24
N ALA A 79 9.61 1.82 11.39
CA ALA A 79 8.77 2.94 11.79
C ALA A 79 7.40 2.49 12.37
N LEU A 80 6.77 1.45 11.79
CA LEU A 80 5.58 0.82 12.34
C LEU A 80 5.85 0.25 13.75
N ASN A 81 6.93 -0.47 13.91
CA ASN A 81 7.33 -1.06 15.20
C ASN A 81 7.70 0.00 16.23
N ALA A 82 8.28 1.12 15.81
CA ALA A 82 8.54 2.30 16.64
C ALA A 82 7.27 3.15 16.94
N LYS A 83 6.08 2.67 16.54
CA LYS A 83 4.78 3.33 16.79
C LYS A 83 4.66 4.72 16.18
N LYS A 84 5.34 4.98 15.04
CA LYS A 84 5.15 6.23 14.30
C LYS A 84 3.77 6.28 13.62
N PHE A 85 3.24 5.13 13.26
CA PHE A 85 1.87 4.92 12.78
C PHE A 85 1.33 3.58 13.30
N ASP A 86 0.06 3.31 13.08
CA ASP A 86 -0.63 2.19 13.73
C ASP A 86 -0.82 1.01 12.79
N PHE A 87 -0.99 1.27 11.50
CA PHE A 87 -0.98 0.26 10.43
C PHE A 87 -0.29 0.82 9.18
N LEU A 88 0.14 -0.06 8.29
CA LEU A 88 0.90 0.26 7.09
C LEU A 88 0.15 -0.26 5.87
N VAL A 89 -0.27 0.65 4.99
CA VAL A 89 -0.87 0.34 3.69
C VAL A 89 -0.04 1.03 2.60
N SER A 90 0.88 0.27 1.98
CA SER A 90 1.88 0.79 1.05
C SER A 90 2.43 -0.31 0.14
N SER A 91 1.56 -1.06 -0.52
CA SER A 91 1.94 -2.12 -1.48
C SER A 91 2.95 -3.14 -0.92
N LEU A 92 2.82 -3.51 0.37
CA LEU A 92 3.77 -4.36 1.05
C LEU A 92 3.51 -5.85 0.78
N SER A 93 4.42 -6.52 0.07
CA SER A 93 4.37 -7.98 -0.16
C SER A 93 4.40 -8.75 1.16
N ILE A 94 3.51 -9.73 1.29
CA ILE A 94 3.46 -10.66 2.41
C ILE A 94 4.56 -11.70 2.21
N THR A 95 5.66 -11.59 2.96
CA THR A 95 6.77 -12.57 2.95
C THR A 95 6.95 -13.19 4.32
N ASP A 96 7.52 -14.40 4.36
CA ASP A 96 7.77 -15.09 5.64
C ASP A 96 8.81 -14.35 6.48
N GLU A 97 9.76 -13.66 5.86
CA GLU A 97 10.70 -12.79 6.56
C GLU A 97 9.95 -11.63 7.25
N ARG A 98 9.10 -10.91 6.52
CA ARG A 98 8.34 -9.78 7.06
C ARG A 98 7.36 -10.20 8.15
N LYS A 99 6.76 -11.40 8.03
CA LYS A 99 5.90 -11.99 9.06
C LYS A 99 6.62 -12.25 10.39
N GLN A 100 7.93 -12.29 10.42
CA GLN A 100 8.67 -12.36 11.69
C GLN A 100 8.62 -11.03 12.45
N ALA A 101 8.56 -9.92 11.76
CA ALA A 101 8.60 -8.57 12.32
C ALA A 101 7.23 -7.91 12.51
N VAL A 102 6.23 -8.28 11.70
CA VAL A 102 4.87 -7.69 11.68
C VAL A 102 3.83 -8.78 11.46
N ASP A 103 2.56 -8.46 11.75
CA ASP A 103 1.42 -9.27 11.32
C ASP A 103 0.73 -8.61 10.12
N PHE A 104 0.13 -9.41 9.26
CA PHE A 104 -0.56 -8.96 8.06
C PHE A 104 -2.06 -9.23 8.13
N THR A 105 -2.83 -8.40 7.47
CA THR A 105 -4.20 -8.71 7.07
C THR A 105 -4.23 -9.80 6.00
N ASP A 106 -5.44 -10.24 5.64
CA ASP A 106 -5.67 -10.91 4.38
C ASP A 106 -5.19 -10.01 3.23
N PRO A 107 -4.79 -10.58 2.08
CA PRO A 107 -4.35 -9.78 0.95
C PRO A 107 -5.46 -8.85 0.45
N TYR A 108 -5.09 -7.59 0.15
CA TYR A 108 -6.02 -6.66 -0.49
C TYR A 108 -5.85 -6.59 -2.01
N TYR A 109 -4.70 -7.03 -2.55
CA TYR A 109 -4.54 -7.32 -3.97
C TYR A 109 -3.45 -8.35 -4.23
N SER A 110 -3.40 -8.85 -5.47
CA SER A 110 -2.36 -9.77 -5.96
C SER A 110 -1.47 -9.06 -6.95
N ASN A 111 -0.18 -9.35 -6.92
CA ASN A 111 0.83 -8.71 -7.75
C ASN A 111 1.67 -9.73 -8.50
N LYS A 112 2.45 -9.27 -9.46
CA LYS A 112 3.42 -10.03 -10.23
C LYS A 112 4.70 -9.22 -10.35
N LEU A 113 5.85 -9.89 -10.41
CA LEU A 113 7.12 -9.26 -10.75
C LEU A 113 7.42 -9.47 -12.24
N GLN A 114 7.77 -8.43 -12.96
CA GLN A 114 8.09 -8.51 -14.37
C GLN A 114 9.22 -7.55 -14.74
N PHE A 115 10.02 -7.92 -15.72
CA PHE A 115 11.06 -7.04 -16.25
C PHE A 115 10.48 -6.03 -17.23
N ILE A 116 11.10 -4.84 -17.27
CA ILE A 116 10.98 -3.89 -18.38
C ILE A 116 12.36 -3.53 -18.91
N ALA A 117 12.43 -3.23 -20.21
CA ALA A 117 13.62 -2.72 -20.88
C ALA A 117 13.21 -1.95 -22.15
N PRO A 118 14.14 -1.24 -22.84
CA PRO A 118 13.85 -0.54 -24.09
C PRO A 118 13.25 -1.48 -25.15
N LYS A 119 12.28 -0.98 -25.93
CA LYS A 119 11.61 -1.74 -26.99
C LYS A 119 12.55 -2.24 -28.07
N ASN A 120 13.54 -1.43 -28.42
CA ASN A 120 14.51 -1.69 -29.48
C ASN A 120 15.69 -2.59 -29.07
N VAL A 121 15.65 -3.17 -27.84
CA VAL A 121 16.71 -4.05 -27.33
C VAL A 121 16.19 -5.49 -27.26
N ASP A 122 16.96 -6.45 -27.79
CA ASP A 122 16.72 -7.88 -27.55
C ASP A 122 17.12 -8.19 -26.10
N PHE A 123 16.12 -8.10 -25.22
CA PHE A 123 16.29 -8.30 -23.79
C PHE A 123 15.61 -9.60 -23.38
N LYS A 124 16.39 -10.64 -23.15
CA LYS A 124 15.92 -11.94 -22.66
C LYS A 124 16.07 -11.98 -21.15
N THR A 125 15.10 -12.57 -20.48
CA THR A 125 14.98 -12.57 -19.02
C THR A 125 15.51 -13.84 -18.35
N ASP A 126 16.11 -14.76 -19.12
CA ASP A 126 16.78 -15.93 -18.56
C ASP A 126 18.12 -15.57 -17.90
N LYS A 127 18.53 -16.38 -16.93
CA LYS A 127 19.75 -16.14 -16.12
C LYS A 127 21.03 -15.97 -16.96
N ALA A 128 21.14 -16.71 -18.06
CA ALA A 128 22.35 -16.67 -18.90
C ALA A 128 22.41 -15.36 -19.70
N SER A 129 21.29 -14.93 -20.24
CA SER A 129 21.17 -13.71 -21.04
C SER A 129 21.32 -12.43 -20.24
N LEU A 130 20.95 -12.45 -18.93
CA LEU A 130 21.10 -11.31 -18.05
C LEU A 130 22.49 -11.20 -17.39
N LYS A 131 23.33 -12.21 -17.53
CA LYS A 131 24.68 -12.17 -16.98
C LYS A 131 25.49 -10.99 -17.55
N GLY A 132 26.04 -10.17 -16.65
CA GLY A 132 26.80 -8.97 -17.01
C GLY A 132 25.94 -7.75 -17.39
N LYS A 133 24.61 -7.86 -17.29
CA LYS A 133 23.71 -6.71 -17.38
C LYS A 133 23.52 -6.07 -16.03
N THR A 134 23.19 -4.78 -16.04
CA THR A 134 22.84 -4.02 -14.84
C THR A 134 21.32 -3.91 -14.74
N ILE A 135 20.73 -4.48 -13.69
CA ILE A 135 19.29 -4.47 -13.44
C ILE A 135 18.99 -3.61 -12.21
N GLY A 136 18.14 -2.62 -12.40
CA GLY A 136 17.67 -1.75 -11.32
C GLY A 136 16.44 -2.30 -10.62
N THR A 137 16.33 -2.00 -9.34
CA THR A 137 15.11 -2.24 -8.54
C THR A 137 15.13 -1.36 -7.28
N GLN A 138 13.97 -1.11 -6.69
CA GLN A 138 13.93 -0.44 -5.39
C GLN A 138 14.48 -1.39 -4.31
N ARG A 139 15.32 -0.86 -3.40
CA ARG A 139 15.90 -1.65 -2.30
C ARG A 139 14.82 -2.17 -1.34
N ALA A 140 15.12 -3.20 -0.57
CA ALA A 140 14.23 -3.81 0.43
C ALA A 140 12.85 -4.23 -0.13
N THR A 141 12.76 -4.48 -1.45
CA THR A 141 11.57 -5.03 -2.12
C THR A 141 11.70 -6.52 -2.39
N LEU A 142 10.57 -7.18 -2.63
CA LEU A 142 10.57 -8.57 -3.07
C LEU A 142 11.32 -8.75 -4.42
N ALA A 143 11.28 -7.74 -5.30
CA ALA A 143 12.02 -7.76 -6.56
C ALA A 143 13.54 -7.76 -6.36
N GLY A 144 14.03 -6.98 -5.39
CA GLY A 144 15.45 -6.98 -5.02
C GLY A 144 15.90 -8.35 -4.52
N THR A 145 15.22 -8.90 -3.52
CA THR A 145 15.50 -10.25 -2.99
C THR A 145 15.42 -11.31 -4.09
N TYR A 146 14.40 -11.24 -4.95
CA TYR A 146 14.26 -12.19 -6.07
C TYR A 146 15.46 -12.16 -7.04
N LEU A 147 15.97 -10.97 -7.37
CA LEU A 147 17.18 -10.83 -8.21
C LEU A 147 18.40 -11.43 -7.53
N GLU A 148 18.63 -11.11 -6.25
CA GLU A 148 19.77 -11.61 -5.47
C GLU A 148 19.77 -13.14 -5.39
N ASP A 149 18.61 -13.74 -5.14
CA ASP A 149 18.48 -15.19 -4.98
C ASP A 149 18.55 -15.96 -6.32
N ASN A 150 18.12 -15.34 -7.43
CA ASN A 150 17.90 -16.07 -8.67
C ASN A 150 18.85 -15.69 -9.80
N TYR A 151 19.50 -14.52 -9.79
CA TYR A 151 20.26 -14.02 -10.93
C TYR A 151 21.75 -13.79 -10.59
N SER A 152 22.45 -14.88 -10.33
CA SER A 152 23.91 -14.83 -10.11
C SER A 152 24.63 -14.25 -11.33
N GLY A 153 25.50 -13.24 -11.11
CA GLY A 153 26.29 -12.58 -12.16
C GLY A 153 25.58 -11.44 -12.88
N VAL A 154 24.39 -11.05 -12.41
CA VAL A 154 23.74 -9.77 -12.74
C VAL A 154 24.30 -8.69 -11.82
N ASP A 155 24.55 -7.49 -12.35
CA ASP A 155 24.86 -6.31 -11.55
C ASP A 155 23.54 -5.71 -11.06
N ILE A 156 23.22 -5.88 -9.78
CA ILE A 156 21.97 -5.41 -9.19
C ILE A 156 22.17 -4.03 -8.60
N LYS A 157 21.46 -3.03 -9.15
CA LYS A 157 21.51 -1.67 -8.66
C LYS A 157 20.27 -1.34 -7.84
N LEU A 158 20.46 -1.09 -6.56
CA LEU A 158 19.40 -0.82 -5.58
C LEU A 158 19.18 0.68 -5.41
N TYR A 159 17.92 1.11 -5.50
CA TYR A 159 17.51 2.51 -5.42
C TYR A 159 16.63 2.76 -4.20
N ASP A 160 16.64 3.99 -3.69
CA ASP A 160 15.79 4.39 -2.57
C ASP A 160 14.31 4.41 -2.94
N THR A 161 14.01 4.82 -4.21
CA THR A 161 12.66 4.85 -4.75
C THR A 161 12.59 4.19 -6.12
N GLN A 162 11.44 3.70 -6.52
CA GLN A 162 11.20 3.17 -7.86
C GLN A 162 11.44 4.23 -8.95
N GLU A 163 11.11 5.48 -8.68
CA GLU A 163 11.34 6.59 -9.61
C GLU A 163 12.83 6.77 -9.93
N ASN A 164 13.72 6.66 -8.94
CA ASN A 164 15.16 6.74 -9.16
C ASN A 164 15.67 5.63 -10.09
N ALA A 165 15.08 4.43 -10.02
CA ALA A 165 15.40 3.35 -10.97
C ALA A 165 14.95 3.71 -12.39
N TYR A 166 13.77 4.30 -12.56
CA TYR A 166 13.31 4.77 -13.87
C TYR A 166 14.20 5.87 -14.44
N LEU A 167 14.63 6.83 -13.64
CA LEU A 167 15.56 7.89 -14.09
C LEU A 167 16.89 7.33 -14.60
N ASP A 168 17.44 6.30 -13.94
CA ASP A 168 18.67 5.65 -14.40
C ASP A 168 18.44 4.78 -15.64
N LEU A 169 17.28 4.16 -15.79
CA LEU A 169 16.90 3.45 -17.01
C LEU A 169 16.79 4.41 -18.20
N LEU A 170 16.13 5.55 -18.02
CA LEU A 170 16.02 6.61 -19.02
C LEU A 170 17.38 7.17 -19.44
N ALA A 171 18.30 7.29 -18.49
CA ALA A 171 19.67 7.76 -18.73
C ALA A 171 20.59 6.68 -19.34
N GLY A 172 20.11 5.45 -19.55
CA GLY A 172 20.90 4.33 -20.07
C GLY A 172 22.00 3.84 -19.11
N ARG A 173 21.86 4.09 -17.80
CA ARG A 173 22.82 3.65 -16.77
C ARG A 173 22.56 2.23 -16.28
N ILE A 174 21.37 1.69 -16.58
CA ILE A 174 20.96 0.32 -16.33
C ILE A 174 20.28 -0.24 -17.58
N ASP A 175 20.33 -1.56 -17.74
CA ASP A 175 19.80 -2.25 -18.93
C ASP A 175 18.30 -2.54 -18.82
N GLY A 176 17.80 -2.67 -17.60
CA GLY A 176 16.40 -2.99 -17.34
C GLY A 176 16.04 -2.83 -15.87
N ILE A 177 14.77 -2.99 -15.57
CA ILE A 177 14.24 -2.95 -14.21
C ILE A 177 13.41 -4.21 -13.96
N LEU A 178 13.53 -4.80 -12.77
CA LEU A 178 12.57 -5.74 -12.22
C LEU A 178 11.79 -5.04 -11.10
N ALA A 179 10.48 -5.02 -11.21
CA ALA A 179 9.60 -4.45 -10.20
C ALA A 179 8.16 -5.00 -10.32
N ASP A 180 7.29 -4.50 -9.48
CA ASP A 180 5.85 -4.79 -9.50
C ASP A 180 5.23 -4.46 -10.85
N LYS A 181 4.54 -5.43 -11.43
CA LYS A 181 3.99 -5.32 -12.79
C LYS A 181 3.05 -4.12 -12.94
N TYR A 182 2.20 -3.86 -11.95
CA TYR A 182 1.17 -2.82 -12.09
C TYR A 182 1.73 -1.40 -11.93
N VAL A 183 2.79 -1.22 -11.17
CA VAL A 183 3.55 0.04 -11.11
C VAL A 183 4.19 0.32 -12.45
N GLN A 184 4.87 -0.67 -13.02
CA GLN A 184 5.48 -0.56 -14.34
C GLN A 184 4.44 -0.39 -15.45
N TYR A 185 3.28 -1.07 -15.37
CA TYR A 185 2.18 -0.91 -16.33
C TYR A 185 1.74 0.55 -16.45
N GLU A 186 1.62 1.25 -15.33
CA GLU A 186 1.24 2.67 -15.34
C GLU A 186 2.38 3.56 -15.88
N TRP A 187 3.62 3.28 -15.46
CA TRP A 187 4.78 4.02 -15.95
C TRP A 187 4.96 3.87 -17.47
N LEU A 188 4.78 2.66 -18.03
CA LEU A 188 4.90 2.38 -19.46
C LEU A 188 3.88 3.17 -20.32
N LYS A 189 2.80 3.67 -19.74
CA LYS A 189 1.81 4.54 -20.43
C LYS A 189 2.22 6.01 -20.43
N SER A 190 3.17 6.38 -19.60
CA SER A 190 3.67 7.76 -19.50
C SER A 190 4.50 8.15 -20.73
N LYS A 191 4.74 9.45 -20.89
CA LYS A 191 5.64 9.97 -21.93
C LYS A 191 7.04 9.37 -21.83
N ASP A 192 7.54 9.17 -20.62
CA ASP A 192 8.90 8.65 -20.38
C ASP A 192 8.97 7.14 -20.60
N GLY A 193 7.93 6.41 -20.23
CA GLY A 193 7.86 4.96 -20.37
C GLY A 193 7.48 4.45 -21.78
N MET A 194 6.97 5.31 -22.66
CA MET A 194 6.41 4.89 -23.96
C MET A 194 7.40 4.16 -24.90
N ASN A 195 8.70 4.33 -24.69
CA ASN A 195 9.77 3.65 -25.47
C ASN A 195 10.25 2.35 -24.82
N TYR A 196 9.63 1.93 -23.73
CA TYR A 196 9.93 0.72 -22.98
C TYR A 196 8.76 -0.25 -23.06
N GLU A 197 8.99 -1.49 -22.72
CA GLU A 197 7.97 -2.54 -22.71
C GLU A 197 8.29 -3.61 -21.68
N PHE A 198 7.30 -4.41 -21.31
CA PHE A 198 7.53 -5.64 -20.58
C PHE A 198 8.37 -6.61 -21.38
N LYS A 199 9.32 -7.27 -20.72
CA LYS A 199 10.19 -8.29 -21.27
C LYS A 199 9.97 -9.63 -20.59
N GLY A 200 9.77 -10.65 -21.40
CA GLY A 200 9.46 -12.00 -20.91
C GLY A 200 8.13 -12.11 -20.16
N GLU A 201 7.86 -13.29 -19.65
CA GLU A 201 6.74 -13.54 -18.76
C GLU A 201 7.06 -13.03 -17.34
N PRO A 202 6.05 -12.81 -16.49
CA PRO A 202 6.28 -12.55 -15.09
C PRO A 202 7.16 -13.61 -14.44
N VAL A 203 8.16 -13.19 -13.71
CA VAL A 203 9.11 -14.12 -13.04
C VAL A 203 8.57 -14.60 -11.68
N MET A 204 7.58 -13.91 -11.16
CA MET A 204 6.77 -14.29 -10.01
C MET A 204 5.34 -13.80 -10.26
N ASP A 205 4.35 -14.68 -10.08
CA ASP A 205 2.93 -14.40 -10.37
C ASP A 205 1.98 -14.63 -9.18
N SER A 206 2.54 -14.93 -8.01
CA SER A 206 1.80 -15.28 -6.79
C SER A 206 2.09 -14.34 -5.61
N ASP A 207 2.62 -13.16 -5.87
CA ASP A 207 2.86 -12.18 -4.82
C ASP A 207 1.53 -11.64 -4.26
N LYS A 208 1.40 -11.65 -2.94
CA LYS A 208 0.22 -11.19 -2.21
C LYS A 208 0.58 -9.96 -1.38
N ILE A 209 -0.24 -8.93 -1.52
CA ILE A 209 -0.01 -7.65 -0.88
C ILE A 209 -0.96 -7.46 0.28
N GLY A 210 -0.44 -7.18 1.46
CA GLY A 210 -1.21 -7.06 2.70
C GLY A 210 -0.96 -5.75 3.43
N ILE A 211 -1.88 -5.43 4.32
CA ILE A 211 -1.74 -4.31 5.25
C ILE A 211 -1.03 -4.85 6.49
N ALA A 212 0.03 -4.19 6.94
CA ALA A 212 0.78 -4.63 8.10
C ALA A 212 0.36 -3.88 9.37
N VAL A 213 0.31 -4.62 10.47
CA VAL A 213 0.18 -4.12 11.84
C VAL A 213 1.36 -4.62 12.68
N ARG A 214 1.60 -4.00 13.82
CA ARG A 214 2.63 -4.49 14.75
C ARG A 214 2.35 -5.94 15.15
N LYS A 215 3.41 -6.68 15.36
CA LYS A 215 3.32 -8.08 15.80
C LYS A 215 2.47 -8.20 17.07
N GLY A 216 1.46 -9.08 17.03
CA GLY A 216 0.55 -9.32 18.14
C GLY A 216 -0.62 -8.32 18.25
N ASP A 217 -0.71 -7.30 17.39
CA ASP A 217 -1.86 -6.39 17.32
C ASP A 217 -3.03 -7.04 16.56
N THR A 218 -3.51 -8.15 17.12
CA THR A 218 -4.54 -8.99 16.47
C THR A 218 -5.87 -8.26 16.37
N LYS A 219 -6.20 -7.39 17.35
CA LYS A 219 -7.45 -6.63 17.31
C LYS A 219 -7.50 -5.72 16.10
N LEU A 220 -6.48 -4.90 15.88
CA LEU A 220 -6.44 -3.98 14.74
C LEU A 220 -6.40 -4.74 13.41
N ARG A 221 -5.62 -5.83 13.32
CA ARG A 221 -5.59 -6.70 12.15
C ARG A 221 -6.98 -7.25 11.81
N ASP A 222 -7.70 -7.76 12.80
CA ASP A 222 -9.01 -8.38 12.60
C ASP A 222 -10.08 -7.33 12.25
N ASP A 223 -10.00 -6.13 12.83
CA ASP A 223 -10.86 -4.99 12.48
C ASP A 223 -10.60 -4.54 11.01
N LEU A 224 -9.33 -4.48 10.58
CA LEU A 224 -8.95 -4.19 9.19
C LEU A 224 -9.43 -5.28 8.23
N ASN A 225 -9.31 -6.56 8.59
CA ASN A 225 -9.81 -7.68 7.78
C ASN A 225 -11.32 -7.63 7.61
N LYS A 226 -12.05 -7.33 8.68
CA LYS A 226 -13.50 -7.15 8.63
C LYS A 226 -13.87 -6.01 7.68
N ALA A 227 -13.22 -4.86 7.84
CA ALA A 227 -13.45 -3.70 6.97
C ALA A 227 -13.10 -4.00 5.50
N LEU A 228 -12.02 -4.75 5.25
CA LEU A 228 -11.62 -5.19 3.91
C LEU A 228 -12.69 -6.09 3.28
N ALA A 229 -13.21 -7.06 4.02
CA ALA A 229 -14.31 -7.90 3.54
C ALA A 229 -15.57 -7.07 3.23
N GLU A 230 -15.89 -6.08 4.05
CA GLU A 230 -17.05 -5.20 3.85
C GLU A 230 -16.92 -4.34 2.59
N ILE A 231 -15.75 -3.70 2.33
CA ILE A 231 -15.55 -2.89 1.12
C ILE A 231 -15.51 -3.74 -0.16
N LYS A 232 -15.09 -5.01 -0.08
CA LYS A 232 -15.19 -5.97 -1.18
C LYS A 232 -16.65 -6.33 -1.47
N ALA A 233 -17.42 -6.65 -0.43
CA ALA A 233 -18.80 -7.09 -0.56
C ALA A 233 -19.76 -6.00 -1.06
N ASP A 234 -19.56 -4.74 -0.69
CA ASP A 234 -20.45 -3.62 -1.07
C ASP A 234 -20.05 -2.91 -2.37
N GLY A 235 -18.98 -3.37 -3.02
CA GLY A 235 -18.49 -2.81 -4.28
C GLY A 235 -17.60 -1.57 -4.15
N THR A 236 -17.29 -1.12 -2.93
CA THR A 236 -16.36 0.01 -2.69
C THR A 236 -14.96 -0.33 -3.23
N TYR A 237 -14.47 -1.55 -2.96
CA TYR A 237 -13.19 -2.03 -3.50
C TYR A 237 -13.16 -1.96 -5.03
N LYS A 238 -14.21 -2.48 -5.69
CA LYS A 238 -14.31 -2.44 -7.14
C LYS A 238 -14.27 -1.01 -7.69
N LYS A 239 -14.96 -0.08 -7.05
CA LYS A 239 -14.94 1.33 -7.44
C LYS A 239 -13.53 1.92 -7.36
N ILE A 240 -12.80 1.60 -6.29
CA ILE A 240 -11.40 2.05 -6.11
C ILE A 240 -10.53 1.39 -7.18
N ASN A 241 -10.64 0.07 -7.40
CA ASN A 241 -9.89 -0.63 -8.44
C ASN A 241 -10.10 0.01 -9.83
N ASP A 242 -11.35 0.25 -10.22
CA ASP A 242 -11.70 0.77 -11.55
C ASP A 242 -11.23 2.22 -11.77
N LYS A 243 -10.93 2.96 -10.70
CA LYS A 243 -10.33 4.30 -10.78
C LYS A 243 -8.89 4.26 -11.28
N TYR A 244 -8.15 3.20 -10.94
CA TYR A 244 -6.72 3.08 -11.23
C TYR A 244 -6.39 2.06 -12.31
N PHE A 245 -7.19 1.01 -12.45
CA PHE A 245 -6.90 -0.11 -13.32
C PHE A 245 -8.11 -0.50 -14.18
N PRO A 246 -7.92 -0.76 -15.50
CA PRO A 246 -8.99 -1.25 -16.37
C PRO A 246 -9.28 -2.75 -16.21
N PHE A 247 -8.65 -3.40 -15.23
CA PHE A 247 -8.79 -4.81 -14.88
C PHE A 247 -8.77 -4.97 -13.35
N SER A 248 -9.23 -6.11 -12.85
CA SER A 248 -9.12 -6.40 -11.41
C SER A 248 -7.71 -6.82 -11.05
N ILE A 249 -7.21 -6.29 -9.92
CA ILE A 249 -5.95 -6.71 -9.29
C ILE A 249 -6.20 -7.49 -7.99
N GLU A 250 -7.47 -7.74 -7.64
CA GLU A 250 -7.89 -8.51 -6.47
C GLU A 250 -7.39 -9.97 -6.49
#